data_20a12a2764d828279a88b1f66e432462
#
_entry.id   20a12a2764d828279a88b1f66e432462
#
_cell.length_a   1.000
_cell.length_b   1.000
_cell.length_c   1.000
_cell.angle_alpha   90.00
_cell.angle_beta   90.00
_cell.angle_gamma   90.00
#
_symmetry.space_group_name_H-M   'P 1'
#
loop_
_entity.id
_entity.type
_entity.pdbx_description
1 polymer ?
#
loop_
_entity_poly.entity_id
_entity_poly.type
_entity_poly.pdbx_seq_one_letter_code
_entity_poly.pdbx_strand_id
1 'polypeptide(L)'
;MVSKFSKIGIGCIVGPYAILTGNVYLEDFVYISYHSVVGHDTKIGSFSTLYPFVEVCGNCIVGEMCVFGINSFMLPGNKLISGSKLDAGSLLRESFNKKCLLSGNPATVIHNYD
;
A
#
# COMPACT_ATOMS: atom_id res chain seq x y z
N MET A 1 -6.53 -0.74 14.76
CA MET A 1 -6.69 -2.16 15.13
C MET A 1 -5.76 -3.04 14.29
N VAL A 2 -5.07 -3.91 14.94
CA VAL A 2 -4.19 -4.86 14.24
C VAL A 2 -4.66 -6.27 14.58
N SER A 3 -4.98 -7.06 13.55
CA SER A 3 -5.41 -8.44 13.76
C SER A 3 -4.28 -9.26 14.37
N LYS A 4 -4.62 -10.17 15.31
CA LYS A 4 -3.64 -11.04 15.96
C LYS A 4 -2.96 -12.01 15.00
N PHE A 5 -3.51 -12.21 13.80
CA PHE A 5 -2.91 -13.06 12.79
C PHE A 5 -1.98 -12.31 11.83
N SER A 6 -1.84 -11.01 12.01
CA SER A 6 -0.94 -10.20 11.19
C SER A 6 0.49 -10.32 11.70
N LYS A 7 1.45 -10.19 10.80
CA LYS A 7 2.88 -10.15 11.11
C LYS A 7 3.42 -8.78 10.79
N ILE A 8 4.16 -8.21 11.72
CA ILE A 8 4.72 -6.86 11.58
C ILE A 8 6.21 -6.93 11.80
N GLY A 9 6.96 -6.46 10.83
CA GLY A 9 8.41 -6.44 10.88
C GLY A 9 8.97 -5.38 11.82
N ILE A 10 10.29 -5.28 11.83
CA ILE A 10 11.02 -4.37 12.70
C ILE A 10 10.80 -2.93 12.23
N GLY A 11 10.64 -2.01 13.17
CA GLY A 11 10.61 -0.57 12.88
C GLY A 11 9.35 -0.08 12.20
N CYS A 12 8.31 -0.90 12.11
CA CYS A 12 7.04 -0.47 11.52
C CYS A 12 6.32 0.51 12.45
N ILE A 13 5.62 1.46 11.84
CA ILE A 13 4.75 2.38 12.55
C ILE A 13 3.35 2.22 11.99
N VAL A 14 2.41 1.93 12.89
CA VAL A 14 0.98 1.85 12.56
C VAL A 14 0.28 2.95 13.32
N GLY A 15 -0.18 3.96 12.59
CA GLY A 15 -0.74 5.18 13.18
C GLY A 15 -2.12 4.98 13.81
N PRO A 16 -2.63 6.02 14.47
CA PRO A 16 -3.93 5.93 15.13
C PRO A 16 -5.05 5.68 14.13
N TYR A 17 -6.00 4.85 14.55
CA TYR A 17 -7.17 4.45 13.76
C TYR A 17 -6.83 3.72 12.46
N ALA A 18 -5.58 3.32 12.25
CA ALA A 18 -5.24 2.44 11.15
C ALA A 18 -5.74 1.03 11.45
N ILE A 19 -6.11 0.30 10.39
CA ILE A 19 -6.66 -1.05 10.52
C ILE A 19 -5.85 -2.01 9.66
N LEU A 20 -5.27 -3.01 10.29
CA LEU A 20 -4.68 -4.16 9.60
C LEU A 20 -5.60 -5.34 9.84
N THR A 21 -6.23 -5.82 8.78
CA THR A 21 -7.19 -6.92 8.88
C THR A 21 -6.47 -8.27 8.96
N GLY A 22 -7.16 -9.37 8.69
CA GLY A 22 -6.62 -10.70 8.90
C GLY A 22 -5.43 -11.05 8.00
N ASN A 23 -4.38 -11.62 8.59
CA ASN A 23 -3.26 -12.18 7.86
C ASN A 23 -2.52 -11.15 6.98
N VAL A 24 -2.36 -9.93 7.47
CA VAL A 24 -1.54 -8.91 6.82
C VAL A 24 -0.08 -9.12 7.19
N TYR A 25 0.81 -8.96 6.24
CA TYR A 25 2.25 -9.03 6.49
C TYR A 25 2.89 -7.70 6.10
N LEU A 26 3.39 -6.98 7.10
CA LEU A 26 4.26 -5.82 6.89
C LEU A 26 5.70 -6.27 7.05
N GLU A 27 6.53 -6.03 6.05
CA GLU A 27 7.97 -6.23 6.17
C GLU A 27 8.56 -5.13 7.06
N ASP A 28 9.87 -4.86 6.98
CA ASP A 28 10.50 -3.94 7.92
C ASP A 28 10.32 -2.48 7.53
N PHE A 29 10.23 -1.61 8.54
CA PHE A 29 10.20 -0.16 8.36
C PHE A 29 9.07 0.34 7.45
N VAL A 30 7.91 -0.31 7.54
CA VAL A 30 6.70 0.12 6.84
C VAL A 30 5.97 1.15 7.70
N TYR A 31 5.54 2.25 7.08
CA TYR A 31 4.77 3.27 7.76
C TYR A 31 3.32 3.25 7.24
N ILE A 32 2.39 2.98 8.15
CA ILE A 32 0.95 3.06 7.89
C ILE A 32 0.42 4.26 8.67
N SER A 33 0.01 5.31 7.97
CA SER A 33 -0.45 6.52 8.62
C SER A 33 -1.89 6.38 9.14
N TYR A 34 -2.40 7.42 9.80
CA TYR A 34 -3.70 7.35 10.46
C TYR A 34 -4.84 7.10 9.46
N HIS A 35 -5.87 6.40 9.92
CA HIS A 35 -7.09 6.05 9.18
C HIS A 35 -6.83 5.24 7.90
N SER A 36 -5.65 4.68 7.72
CA SER A 36 -5.40 3.80 6.58
C SER A 36 -5.84 2.38 6.89
N VAL A 37 -6.23 1.64 5.85
CA VAL A 37 -6.72 0.27 6.00
C VAL A 37 -5.94 -0.64 5.07
N VAL A 38 -5.46 -1.76 5.61
CA VAL A 38 -4.83 -2.81 4.81
C VAL A 38 -5.71 -4.04 4.88
N GLY A 39 -6.18 -4.48 3.72
CA GLY A 39 -7.09 -5.61 3.58
C GLY A 39 -6.41 -6.95 3.82
N HIS A 40 -7.22 -7.98 4.01
CA HIS A 40 -6.77 -9.32 4.38
C HIS A 40 -5.80 -9.91 3.35
N ASP A 41 -4.86 -10.71 3.83
CA ASP A 41 -3.90 -11.45 3.00
C ASP A 41 -3.02 -10.55 2.11
N THR A 42 -2.80 -9.31 2.53
CA THR A 42 -1.98 -8.34 1.81
C THR A 42 -0.58 -8.32 2.40
N LYS A 43 0.41 -8.24 1.52
CA LYS A 43 1.81 -8.08 1.90
C LYS A 43 2.31 -6.71 1.46
N ILE A 44 2.99 -6.02 2.37
CA ILE A 44 3.60 -4.72 2.08
C ILE A 44 5.10 -4.81 2.32
N GLY A 45 5.87 -4.52 1.28
CA GLY A 45 7.32 -4.61 1.31
C GLY A 45 7.98 -3.51 2.13
N SER A 46 9.23 -3.77 2.51
CA SER A 46 10.01 -2.90 3.39
C SER A 46 10.09 -1.46 2.87
N PHE A 47 10.11 -0.52 3.79
CA PHE A 47 10.26 0.91 3.51
C PHE A 47 9.12 1.53 2.71
N SER A 48 7.99 0.86 2.60
CA SER A 48 6.80 1.41 1.95
C SER A 48 6.05 2.32 2.91
N THR A 49 5.38 3.31 2.35
CA THR A 49 4.64 4.32 3.12
C THR A 49 3.21 4.44 2.60
N LEU A 50 2.26 4.30 3.49
CA LEU A 50 0.87 4.64 3.23
C LEU A 50 0.55 5.95 3.95
N TYR A 51 0.28 7.00 3.20
CA TYR A 51 -0.15 8.27 3.77
C TYR A 51 -1.56 8.14 4.35
N PRO A 52 -2.12 9.20 4.99
CA PRO A 52 -3.44 9.07 5.63
C PRO A 52 -4.56 8.71 4.66
N PHE A 53 -5.54 7.97 5.17
CA PHE A 53 -6.74 7.60 4.43
C PHE A 53 -6.46 6.77 3.17
N VAL A 54 -5.43 5.96 3.20
CA VAL A 54 -5.13 5.02 2.12
C VAL A 54 -5.82 3.70 2.40
N GLU A 55 -6.41 3.10 1.38
CA GLU A 55 -6.97 1.76 1.51
C GLU A 55 -6.30 0.83 0.49
N VAL A 56 -5.59 -0.17 1.00
CA VAL A 56 -5.09 -1.28 0.20
C VAL A 56 -6.02 -2.45 0.45
N CYS A 57 -6.76 -2.87 -0.56
CA CYS A 57 -7.74 -3.94 -0.43
C CYS A 57 -7.06 -5.30 -0.27
N GLY A 58 -7.87 -6.35 -0.12
CA GLY A 58 -7.36 -7.68 0.15
C GLY A 58 -6.56 -8.31 -0.99
N ASN A 59 -5.70 -9.26 -0.64
CA ASN A 59 -4.90 -10.05 -1.58
C ASN A 59 -4.00 -9.22 -2.48
N CYS A 60 -3.52 -8.10 -2.00
CA CYS A 60 -2.58 -7.26 -2.74
C CYS A 60 -1.14 -7.58 -2.36
N ILE A 61 -0.24 -7.33 -3.30
CA ILE A 61 1.20 -7.42 -3.06
C ILE A 61 1.81 -6.07 -3.39
N VAL A 62 2.32 -5.40 -2.37
CA VAL A 62 3.01 -4.13 -2.50
C VAL A 62 4.49 -4.38 -2.33
N GLY A 63 5.28 -3.94 -3.30
CA GLY A 63 6.73 -4.09 -3.25
C GLY A 63 7.40 -3.22 -2.21
N GLU A 64 8.72 -3.17 -2.25
CA GLU A 64 9.50 -2.33 -1.34
C GLU A 64 9.51 -0.87 -1.82
N MET A 65 9.67 0.05 -0.89
CA MET A 65 9.81 1.47 -1.19
C MET A 65 8.69 2.03 -2.07
N CYS A 66 7.49 1.55 -1.88
CA CYS A 66 6.30 2.08 -2.52
C CYS A 66 5.71 3.22 -1.69
N VAL A 67 5.09 4.19 -2.35
CA VAL A 67 4.45 5.31 -1.67
C VAL A 67 3.01 5.43 -2.17
N PHE A 68 2.07 5.44 -1.22
CA PHE A 68 0.66 5.69 -1.50
C PHE A 68 0.31 7.09 -1.02
N GLY A 69 -0.03 7.96 -1.93
CA GLY A 69 -0.45 9.32 -1.59
C GLY A 69 -1.75 9.33 -0.79
N ILE A 70 -2.02 10.46 -0.13
CA ILE A 70 -3.21 10.60 0.70
C ILE A 70 -4.48 10.26 -0.08
N ASN A 71 -5.40 9.53 0.56
CA ASN A 71 -6.70 9.20 -0.01
C ASN A 71 -6.61 8.42 -1.32
N SER A 72 -5.60 7.57 -1.47
CA SER A 72 -5.48 6.68 -2.62
C SER A 72 -5.98 5.28 -2.27
N PHE A 73 -6.38 4.53 -3.29
CA PHE A 73 -6.97 3.21 -3.12
C PHE A 73 -6.35 2.22 -4.08
N MET A 74 -6.18 0.98 -3.63
CA MET A 74 -5.71 -0.12 -4.46
C MET A 74 -6.73 -1.25 -4.38
N LEU A 75 -7.31 -1.63 -5.53
CA LEU A 75 -8.36 -2.65 -5.58
C LEU A 75 -7.78 -4.05 -5.37
N PRO A 76 -8.64 -5.01 -4.97
CA PRO A 76 -8.17 -6.35 -4.57
C PRO A 76 -7.37 -7.06 -5.65
N GLY A 77 -6.39 -7.87 -5.22
CA GLY A 77 -5.66 -8.78 -6.08
C GLY A 77 -4.60 -8.13 -6.94
N ASN A 78 -4.31 -6.85 -6.76
CA ASN A 78 -3.34 -6.14 -7.58
C ASN A 78 -1.95 -6.15 -6.95
N LYS A 79 -0.96 -5.83 -7.77
CA LYS A 79 0.43 -5.71 -7.36
C LYS A 79 0.95 -4.33 -7.71
N LEU A 80 1.75 -3.77 -6.80
CA LEU A 80 2.48 -2.53 -7.05
C LEU A 80 3.97 -2.83 -6.98
N ILE A 81 4.68 -2.56 -8.07
CA ILE A 81 6.11 -2.89 -8.20
C ILE A 81 6.95 -2.00 -7.28
N SER A 82 7.99 -2.59 -6.70
CA SER A 82 8.91 -1.87 -5.81
C SER A 82 9.36 -0.54 -6.39
N GLY A 83 9.36 0.49 -5.57
CA GLY A 83 9.74 1.84 -5.96
C GLY A 83 8.67 2.62 -6.71
N SER A 84 7.51 2.05 -6.93
CA SER A 84 6.39 2.73 -7.58
C SER A 84 5.66 3.65 -6.61
N LYS A 85 4.98 4.65 -7.15
CA LYS A 85 4.17 5.58 -6.36
C LYS A 85 2.77 5.68 -6.94
N LEU A 86 1.78 5.72 -6.06
CA LEU A 86 0.40 6.00 -6.40
C LEU A 86 0.07 7.40 -5.89
N ASP A 87 -0.34 8.27 -6.79
CA ASP A 87 -0.59 9.67 -6.47
C ASP A 87 -1.81 9.84 -5.55
N ALA A 88 -1.88 10.97 -4.86
CA ALA A 88 -2.99 11.28 -3.97
C ALA A 88 -4.32 11.23 -4.72
N GLY A 89 -5.35 10.69 -4.06
CA GLY A 89 -6.70 10.61 -4.63
C GLY A 89 -6.87 9.64 -5.78
N SER A 90 -5.89 8.81 -6.06
CA SER A 90 -5.91 7.90 -7.20
C SER A 90 -6.51 6.54 -6.83
N LEU A 91 -7.06 5.86 -7.83
CA LEU A 91 -7.59 4.50 -7.69
C LEU A 91 -6.84 3.54 -8.61
N LEU A 92 -6.06 2.63 -8.03
CA LEU A 92 -5.33 1.62 -8.77
C LEU A 92 -6.25 0.41 -9.00
N ARG A 93 -6.67 0.22 -10.25
CA ARG A 93 -7.62 -0.84 -10.63
C ARG A 93 -6.94 -2.05 -11.24
N GLU A 94 -5.71 -1.91 -11.71
CA GLU A 94 -4.99 -3.00 -12.37
C GLU A 94 -3.52 -2.92 -12.04
N SER A 95 -2.83 -4.04 -12.20
CA SER A 95 -1.39 -4.11 -11.96
C SER A 95 -0.60 -3.64 -13.18
N PHE A 96 0.51 -2.94 -12.93
CA PHE A 96 1.46 -2.57 -13.96
C PHE A 96 2.79 -3.25 -13.64
N ASN A 97 3.55 -3.61 -14.66
CA ASN A 97 4.75 -4.42 -14.51
C ASN A 97 6.06 -3.63 -14.52
N LYS A 98 5.98 -2.33 -14.35
CA LYS A 98 7.15 -1.45 -14.32
C LYS A 98 7.10 -0.53 -13.11
N LYS A 99 8.27 -0.12 -12.64
CA LYS A 99 8.37 0.90 -11.60
C LYS A 99 7.92 2.23 -12.18
N CYS A 100 6.88 2.81 -11.63
CA CYS A 100 6.27 4.00 -12.24
C CYS A 100 5.51 4.84 -11.22
N LEU A 101 5.20 6.06 -11.64
CA LEU A 101 4.24 6.92 -10.96
C LEU A 101 2.88 6.75 -11.64
N LEU A 102 1.89 6.43 -10.82
CA LEU A 102 0.51 6.18 -11.26
C LEU A 102 -0.39 7.27 -10.72
N SER A 103 -1.31 7.76 -11.53
CA SER A 103 -2.24 8.81 -11.11
C SER A 103 -3.57 8.70 -11.83
N GLY A 104 -4.62 9.07 -11.15
CA GLY A 104 -5.96 9.17 -11.70
C GLY A 104 -6.93 8.11 -11.20
N ASN A 105 -8.15 8.17 -11.72
CA ASN A 105 -9.20 7.20 -11.47
C ASN A 105 -9.89 6.85 -12.79
N PRO A 106 -9.57 5.71 -13.43
CA PRO A 106 -8.56 4.74 -13.00
C PRO A 106 -7.14 5.29 -13.12
N ALA A 107 -6.26 4.81 -12.26
CA ALA A 107 -4.85 5.23 -12.29
C ALA A 107 -4.16 4.70 -13.54
N THR A 108 -3.39 5.56 -14.18
CA THR A 108 -2.59 5.22 -15.34
C THR A 108 -1.15 5.69 -15.11
N VAL A 109 -0.23 5.16 -15.90
CA VAL A 109 1.18 5.52 -15.80
C VAL A 109 1.37 6.94 -16.32
N ILE A 110 1.88 7.84 -15.47
CA ILE A 110 2.21 9.20 -15.89
C ILE A 110 3.72 9.42 -15.96
N HIS A 111 4.52 8.53 -15.39
CA HIS A 111 5.97 8.59 -15.48
C HIS A 111 6.56 7.22 -15.17
N ASN A 112 7.52 6.78 -15.98
CA ASN A 112 8.27 5.55 -15.71
C ASN A 112 9.57 5.91 -14.99
N TYR A 113 9.87 5.19 -13.92
CA TYR A 113 11.15 5.29 -13.23
C TYR A 113 12.10 4.22 -13.79
N ASP A 114 13.24 4.63 -14.18
CA ASP A 114 14.25 3.70 -14.69
C ASP A 114 15.05 3.01 -13.58
#